data_d1dbde8ebb4b68b4c797473147b54af3
#
_entry.id   d1dbde8ebb4b68b4c797473147b54af3
#
_cell.length_a   1.000
_cell.length_b   1.000
_cell.length_c   1.000
_cell.angle_alpha   90.00
_cell.angle_beta   90.00
_cell.angle_gamma   90.00
#
_symmetry.space_group_name_H-M   'P 1'
#
loop_
_entity.id
_entity.type
_entity.pdbx_description
1 polymer ?
#
loop_
_entity_poly.entity_id
_entity_poly.type
_entity_poly.pdbx_seq_one_letter_code
_entity_poly.pdbx_strand_id
1 'polypeptide(L)'
;MKRLAILITVISFATVVNSQSIPKMKMADVVNSFSNGSDTMYVVNFWATFCKPCVGEIPGFIDIVKKYKAQKVKLLLVSLDLPDYYPAKIAAFVKKSHFNTNIAWLNETNADIFCPMIDKKWSGAIPATIIVNGKTGYKKFFENEMTSEQFEKEVKLALAK
;
A
#
# COMPACT_ATOMS: atom_id res chain seq x y z
N MET A 1 -49.16 11.50 46.02
CA MET A 1 -48.53 10.49 45.17
C MET A 1 -47.80 11.22 44.03
N LYS A 2 -46.46 11.40 44.17
CA LYS A 2 -45.66 12.14 43.17
C LYS A 2 -45.15 11.13 42.13
N ARG A 3 -45.54 11.27 40.86
CA ARG A 3 -45.05 10.46 39.72
C ARG A 3 -43.72 11.03 39.26
N LEU A 4 -42.65 10.31 39.50
CA LEU A 4 -41.30 10.62 39.02
C LEU A 4 -41.19 10.17 37.56
N ALA A 5 -41.11 11.12 36.63
CA ALA A 5 -40.89 10.87 35.21
C ALA A 5 -39.35 10.73 34.99
N ILE A 6 -38.89 9.55 34.67
CA ILE A 6 -37.49 9.28 34.30
C ILE A 6 -37.34 9.61 32.82
N LEU A 7 -36.62 10.70 32.51
CA LEU A 7 -36.19 11.03 31.15
C LEU A 7 -34.97 10.15 30.77
N ILE A 8 -35.19 9.19 29.90
CA ILE A 8 -34.10 8.38 29.33
C ILE A 8 -33.51 9.18 28.15
N THR A 9 -32.35 9.78 28.36
CA THR A 9 -31.60 10.45 27.30
C THR A 9 -30.87 9.38 26.47
N VAL A 10 -31.34 9.11 25.27
CA VAL A 10 -30.67 8.22 24.30
C VAL A 10 -29.45 8.97 23.70
N ILE A 11 -28.27 8.68 24.18
CA ILE A 11 -27.02 9.18 23.58
C ILE A 11 -26.76 8.39 22.32
N SER A 12 -27.05 8.97 21.14
CA SER A 12 -26.72 8.42 19.85
C SER A 12 -25.21 8.55 19.62
N PHE A 13 -24.48 7.45 19.76
CA PHE A 13 -23.07 7.38 19.35
C PHE A 13 -23.02 7.37 17.83
N ALA A 14 -22.73 8.51 17.22
CA ALA A 14 -22.37 8.59 15.81
C ALA A 14 -21.01 7.94 15.61
N THR A 15 -20.97 6.70 15.09
CA THR A 15 -19.73 6.06 14.66
C THR A 15 -19.21 6.80 13.43
N VAL A 16 -18.13 7.57 13.60
CA VAL A 16 -17.38 8.17 12.49
C VAL A 16 -16.77 7.02 11.70
N VAL A 17 -17.40 6.65 10.59
CA VAL A 17 -16.81 5.73 9.61
C VAL A 17 -15.64 6.45 8.95
N ASN A 18 -14.43 6.22 9.44
CA ASN A 18 -13.21 6.75 8.84
C ASN A 18 -13.01 6.02 7.50
N SER A 19 -13.54 6.60 6.42
CA SER A 19 -13.28 6.12 5.07
C SER A 19 -11.82 6.42 4.74
N GLN A 20 -11.00 5.39 4.57
CA GLN A 20 -9.61 5.55 4.14
C GLN A 20 -9.60 6.24 2.77
N SER A 21 -9.20 7.50 2.73
CA SER A 21 -9.07 8.23 1.46
C SER A 21 -7.88 7.66 0.69
N ILE A 22 -8.10 7.30 -0.57
CA ILE A 22 -7.04 6.85 -1.48
C ILE A 22 -6.52 8.09 -2.22
N PRO A 23 -5.30 8.59 -1.91
CA PRO A 23 -4.75 9.74 -2.59
C PRO A 23 -4.42 9.43 -4.05
N LYS A 24 -4.60 10.43 -4.93
CA LYS A 24 -4.02 10.42 -6.27
C LYS A 24 -2.54 10.77 -6.16
N MET A 25 -1.69 9.99 -6.81
CA MET A 25 -0.25 10.25 -6.89
C MET A 25 0.22 10.22 -8.33
N LYS A 26 1.22 11.03 -8.66
CA LYS A 26 2.05 10.87 -9.83
C LYS A 26 3.22 9.95 -9.49
N MET A 27 3.86 9.33 -10.49
CA MET A 27 5.01 8.47 -10.22
C MET A 27 6.16 9.23 -9.55
N ALA A 28 6.35 10.50 -9.88
CA ALA A 28 7.32 11.36 -9.19
C ALA A 28 7.04 11.46 -7.68
N ASP A 29 5.77 11.55 -7.26
CA ASP A 29 5.38 11.60 -5.85
C ASP A 29 5.66 10.25 -5.16
N VAL A 30 5.39 9.15 -5.87
CA VAL A 30 5.71 7.80 -5.39
C VAL A 30 7.21 7.65 -5.16
N VAL A 31 8.05 8.04 -6.13
CA VAL A 31 9.51 8.02 -6.01
C VAL A 31 9.98 8.90 -4.87
N ASN A 32 9.47 10.13 -4.76
CA ASN A 32 9.83 11.05 -3.68
C ASN A 32 9.47 10.50 -2.30
N SER A 33 8.42 9.68 -2.17
CA SER A 33 7.99 9.12 -0.89
C SER A 33 9.03 8.20 -0.25
N PHE A 34 9.91 7.58 -1.02
CA PHE A 34 10.95 6.67 -0.55
C PHE A 34 12.39 7.12 -0.84
N SER A 35 12.58 8.25 -1.55
CA SER A 35 13.91 8.76 -1.93
C SER A 35 14.48 9.79 -0.95
N ASN A 36 13.82 10.04 0.16
CA ASN A 36 14.13 11.14 1.10
C ASN A 36 15.29 10.87 2.08
N GLY A 37 16.07 9.80 1.87
CA GLY A 37 17.23 9.47 2.73
C GLY A 37 16.87 9.11 4.18
N SER A 38 15.60 8.82 4.47
CA SER A 38 15.16 8.44 5.82
C SER A 38 15.71 7.07 6.23
N ASP A 39 15.73 6.81 7.53
CA ASP A 39 16.05 5.50 8.12
C ASP A 39 14.90 4.48 8.00
N THR A 40 13.89 4.81 7.19
CA THR A 40 12.72 3.97 6.91
C THR A 40 12.98 3.10 5.71
N MET A 41 12.69 1.82 5.84
CA MET A 41 12.62 0.90 4.71
C MET A 41 11.23 1.00 4.07
N TYR A 42 11.20 1.23 2.77
CA TYR A 42 9.97 1.31 2.00
C TYR A 42 9.82 0.09 1.09
N VAL A 43 8.63 -0.48 1.10
CA VAL A 43 8.15 -1.46 0.14
C VAL A 43 7.04 -0.79 -0.65
N VAL A 44 7.23 -0.64 -1.95
CA VAL A 44 6.19 -0.12 -2.85
C VAL A 44 5.79 -1.24 -3.79
N ASN A 45 4.53 -1.66 -3.72
CA ASN A 45 3.98 -2.70 -4.56
C ASN A 45 2.97 -2.09 -5.53
N PHE A 46 3.15 -2.37 -6.82
CA PHE A 46 2.27 -1.95 -7.91
C PHE A 46 1.30 -3.07 -8.23
N TRP A 47 0.01 -2.78 -8.16
CA TRP A 47 -1.06 -3.75 -8.25
C TRP A 47 -2.31 -3.19 -8.94
N ALA A 48 -3.31 -4.03 -9.19
CA ALA A 48 -4.64 -3.60 -9.61
C ALA A 48 -5.71 -4.57 -9.07
N THR A 49 -6.95 -4.10 -8.96
CA THR A 49 -8.07 -4.90 -8.44
C THR A 49 -8.38 -6.14 -9.30
N PHE A 50 -8.05 -6.10 -10.58
CA PHE A 50 -8.22 -7.21 -11.53
C PHE A 50 -7.00 -8.14 -11.63
N CYS A 51 -5.88 -7.79 -11.00
CA CYS A 51 -4.65 -8.58 -11.02
C CYS A 51 -4.71 -9.67 -9.94
N LYS A 52 -5.12 -10.87 -10.31
CA LYS A 52 -5.27 -12.00 -9.36
C LYS A 52 -4.00 -12.33 -8.59
N PRO A 53 -2.80 -12.49 -9.21
CA PRO A 53 -1.57 -12.74 -8.46
C PRO A 53 -1.21 -11.59 -7.51
N CYS A 54 -1.41 -10.31 -7.93
CA CYS A 54 -1.17 -9.17 -7.05
C CYS A 54 -2.03 -9.26 -5.77
N VAL A 55 -3.32 -9.53 -5.94
CA VAL A 55 -4.27 -9.65 -4.81
C VAL A 55 -3.89 -10.81 -3.90
N GLY A 56 -3.31 -11.88 -4.45
CA GLY A 56 -2.87 -13.07 -3.71
C GLY A 56 -1.67 -12.80 -2.78
N GLU A 57 -0.70 -11.99 -3.19
CA GLU A 57 0.52 -11.72 -2.41
C GLU A 57 0.35 -10.64 -1.32
N ILE A 58 -0.55 -9.66 -1.53
CA ILE A 58 -0.71 -8.50 -0.65
C ILE A 58 -0.97 -8.85 0.82
N PRO A 59 -1.83 -9.81 1.20
CA PRO A 59 -2.03 -10.18 2.60
C PRO A 59 -0.72 -10.59 3.29
N GLY A 60 0.11 -11.40 2.64
CA GLY A 60 1.42 -11.79 3.15
C GLY A 60 2.37 -10.61 3.35
N PHE A 61 2.35 -9.64 2.43
CA PHE A 61 3.15 -8.42 2.56
C PHE A 61 2.71 -7.58 3.76
N ILE A 62 1.40 -7.41 3.96
CA ILE A 62 0.83 -6.67 5.09
C ILE A 62 1.27 -7.30 6.42
N ASP A 63 1.17 -8.62 6.55
CA ASP A 63 1.52 -9.33 7.77
C ASP A 63 3.02 -9.22 8.08
N ILE A 64 3.88 -9.36 7.06
CA ILE A 64 5.33 -9.23 7.22
C ILE A 64 5.70 -7.80 7.60
N VAL A 65 5.18 -6.79 6.92
CA VAL A 65 5.46 -5.38 7.26
C VAL A 65 5.00 -5.05 8.67
N LYS A 66 3.87 -5.59 9.12
CA LYS A 66 3.40 -5.47 10.50
C LYS A 66 4.38 -6.10 11.49
N LYS A 67 4.93 -7.28 11.19
CA LYS A 67 5.94 -7.97 11.99
C LYS A 67 7.22 -7.12 12.15
N TYR A 68 7.64 -6.42 11.10
CA TYR A 68 8.85 -5.59 11.08
C TYR A 68 8.58 -4.09 11.34
N LYS A 69 7.43 -3.74 11.92
CA LYS A 69 7.05 -2.34 12.19
C LYS A 69 8.04 -1.60 13.10
N ALA A 70 8.63 -2.29 14.09
CA ALA A 70 9.64 -1.72 14.99
C ALA A 70 10.93 -1.31 14.26
N GLN A 71 11.24 -1.95 13.12
CA GLN A 71 12.36 -1.64 12.24
C GLN A 71 12.02 -0.58 11.18
N LYS A 72 10.90 0.14 11.36
CA LYS A 72 10.43 1.19 10.46
C LYS A 72 10.20 0.72 9.02
N VAL A 73 9.72 -0.51 8.83
CA VAL A 73 9.30 -1.00 7.50
C VAL A 73 7.91 -0.47 7.19
N LYS A 74 7.72 0.12 6.00
CA LYS A 74 6.46 0.66 5.51
C LYS A 74 6.08 0.05 4.17
N LEU A 75 4.79 -0.26 4.00
CA LEU A 75 4.20 -0.70 2.75
C LEU A 75 3.33 0.40 2.15
N LEU A 76 3.53 0.68 0.87
CA LEU A 76 2.64 1.48 0.04
C LEU A 76 2.16 0.61 -1.12
N LEU A 77 0.85 0.43 -1.24
CA LEU A 77 0.21 -0.21 -2.39
C LEU A 77 -0.20 0.87 -3.38
N VAL A 78 0.38 0.85 -4.58
CA VAL A 78 0.07 1.79 -5.66
C VAL A 78 -0.81 1.09 -6.68
N SER A 79 -2.10 1.45 -6.72
CA SER A 79 -3.04 0.90 -7.69
C SER A 79 -2.79 1.48 -9.09
N LEU A 80 -2.72 0.60 -10.08
CA LEU A 80 -2.67 0.90 -11.51
C LEU A 80 -4.03 0.66 -12.18
N ASP A 81 -5.11 0.65 -11.39
CA ASP A 81 -6.47 0.54 -11.92
C ASP A 81 -6.80 1.71 -12.86
N LEU A 82 -7.65 1.46 -13.83
CA LEU A 82 -8.12 2.47 -14.77
C LEU A 82 -8.86 3.61 -14.03
N PRO A 83 -8.89 4.84 -14.59
CA PRO A 83 -9.53 6.01 -13.96
C PRO A 83 -10.95 5.78 -13.49
N ASP A 84 -11.75 4.98 -14.21
CA ASP A 84 -13.14 4.66 -13.86
C ASP A 84 -13.30 3.80 -12.58
N TYR A 85 -12.21 3.27 -12.05
CA TYR A 85 -12.19 2.54 -10.79
C TYR A 85 -11.94 3.47 -9.60
N TYR A 86 -11.31 4.62 -9.84
CA TYR A 86 -10.95 5.58 -8.78
C TYR A 86 -12.10 6.54 -8.47
N PRO A 87 -12.37 6.85 -7.19
CA PRO A 87 -11.80 6.18 -6.01
C PRO A 87 -12.67 5.01 -5.54
N ALA A 88 -13.95 5.00 -5.93
CA ALA A 88 -14.99 4.22 -5.26
C ALA A 88 -14.79 2.70 -5.37
N LYS A 89 -14.48 2.19 -6.58
CA LYS A 89 -14.31 0.75 -6.81
C LYS A 89 -13.05 0.24 -6.11
N ILE A 90 -11.94 1.01 -6.15
CA ILE A 90 -10.70 0.67 -5.45
C ILE A 90 -10.96 0.62 -3.94
N ALA A 91 -11.60 1.65 -3.37
CA ALA A 91 -11.91 1.71 -1.95
C ALA A 91 -12.81 0.56 -1.49
N ALA A 92 -13.84 0.22 -2.28
CA ALA A 92 -14.71 -0.91 -1.99
C ALA A 92 -13.96 -2.24 -2.01
N PHE A 93 -13.07 -2.43 -2.99
CA PHE A 93 -12.22 -3.62 -3.10
C PHE A 93 -11.27 -3.75 -1.92
N VAL A 94 -10.53 -2.69 -1.58
CA VAL A 94 -9.61 -2.60 -0.45
C VAL A 94 -10.30 -2.96 0.86
N LYS A 95 -11.51 -2.40 1.09
CA LYS A 95 -12.32 -2.71 2.27
C LYS A 95 -12.71 -4.17 2.32
N LYS A 96 -13.20 -4.72 1.21
CA LYS A 96 -13.62 -6.14 1.08
C LYS A 96 -12.45 -7.11 1.30
N SER A 97 -11.26 -6.75 0.80
CA SER A 97 -10.04 -7.56 0.88
C SER A 97 -9.27 -7.35 2.19
N HIS A 98 -9.74 -6.47 3.08
CA HIS A 98 -9.08 -6.13 4.35
C HIS A 98 -7.63 -5.64 4.20
N PHE A 99 -7.33 -4.88 3.13
CA PHE A 99 -5.99 -4.32 2.91
C PHE A 99 -5.74 -3.12 3.83
N ASN A 100 -5.34 -3.40 5.07
CA ASN A 100 -5.11 -2.39 6.11
C ASN A 100 -3.67 -1.85 6.04
N THR A 101 -3.36 -1.07 4.99
CA THR A 101 -2.07 -0.41 4.78
C THR A 101 -2.24 0.90 4.01
N ASN A 102 -1.14 1.62 3.73
CA ASN A 102 -1.21 2.81 2.89
C ASN A 102 -1.48 2.43 1.43
N ILE A 103 -2.46 3.07 0.82
CA ILE A 103 -2.85 2.82 -0.57
C ILE A 103 -2.94 4.15 -1.29
N ALA A 104 -2.41 4.19 -2.51
CA ALA A 104 -2.54 5.30 -3.43
C ALA A 104 -3.02 4.79 -4.80
N TRP A 105 -3.57 5.68 -5.61
CA TRP A 105 -3.87 5.42 -7.01
C TRP A 105 -2.95 6.22 -7.91
N LEU A 106 -2.30 5.56 -8.88
CA LEU A 106 -1.45 6.22 -9.86
C LEU A 106 -2.31 6.93 -10.91
N ASN A 107 -2.24 8.26 -10.91
CA ASN A 107 -2.94 9.09 -11.89
C ASN A 107 -2.08 9.33 -13.14
N GLU A 108 -1.55 8.24 -13.72
CA GLU A 108 -0.77 8.23 -14.96
C GLU A 108 -1.04 6.93 -15.71
N THR A 109 -1.14 7.03 -17.04
CA THR A 109 -1.51 5.89 -17.89
C THR A 109 -0.41 5.51 -18.88
N ASN A 110 0.62 6.33 -19.06
CA ASN A 110 1.70 6.05 -19.99
C ASN A 110 2.84 5.30 -19.28
N ALA A 111 2.86 3.97 -19.42
CA ALA A 111 3.85 3.08 -18.81
C ALA A 111 5.28 3.37 -19.29
N ASP A 112 5.46 3.76 -20.54
CA ASP A 112 6.78 4.09 -21.11
C ASP A 112 7.45 5.27 -20.41
N ILE A 113 6.63 6.15 -19.79
CA ILE A 113 7.12 7.30 -19.04
C ILE A 113 7.34 6.94 -17.57
N PHE A 114 6.38 6.29 -16.92
CA PHE A 114 6.45 6.12 -15.48
C PHE A 114 7.25 4.88 -15.01
N CYS A 115 7.26 3.78 -15.78
CA CYS A 115 7.99 2.58 -15.39
C CYS A 115 9.50 2.80 -15.22
N PRO A 116 10.21 3.50 -16.14
CA PRO A 116 11.64 3.74 -16.01
C PRO A 116 12.03 4.60 -14.80
N MET A 117 11.07 5.33 -14.18
CA MET A 117 11.31 6.10 -12.96
C MET A 117 11.51 5.19 -11.73
N ILE A 118 10.96 4.00 -11.76
CA ILE A 118 11.10 2.96 -10.72
C ILE A 118 12.29 2.06 -11.03
N ASP A 119 12.25 1.41 -12.19
CA ASP A 119 13.35 0.58 -12.71
C ASP A 119 13.31 0.57 -14.24
N LYS A 120 14.50 0.73 -14.86
CA LYS A 120 14.63 0.74 -16.33
C LYS A 120 14.24 -0.58 -17.00
N LYS A 121 14.20 -1.67 -16.24
CA LYS A 121 13.82 -3.01 -16.72
C LYS A 121 12.33 -3.29 -16.56
N TRP A 122 11.58 -2.42 -15.87
CA TRP A 122 10.14 -2.66 -15.67
C TRP A 122 9.39 -2.60 -17.01
N SER A 123 8.81 -3.71 -17.42
CA SER A 123 8.03 -3.80 -18.67
C SER A 123 6.61 -3.21 -18.56
N GLY A 124 6.18 -2.85 -17.35
CA GLY A 124 4.82 -2.45 -17.03
C GLY A 124 3.93 -3.60 -16.54
N ALA A 125 4.46 -4.83 -16.49
CA ALA A 125 3.71 -5.95 -15.93
C ALA A 125 3.55 -5.84 -14.41
N ILE A 126 2.46 -6.40 -13.88
CA ILE A 126 2.16 -6.48 -12.45
C ILE A 126 1.82 -7.93 -12.06
N PRO A 127 2.15 -8.32 -10.80
CA PRO A 127 2.67 -7.49 -9.72
C PRO A 127 4.11 -7.05 -9.94
N ALA A 128 4.42 -5.85 -9.45
CA ALA A 128 5.78 -5.34 -9.41
C ALA A 128 6.06 -4.71 -8.03
N THR A 129 7.25 -4.96 -7.51
CA THR A 129 7.61 -4.49 -6.16
C THR A 129 9.01 -3.89 -6.15
N ILE A 130 9.15 -2.70 -5.57
CA ILE A 130 10.45 -2.12 -5.25
C ILE A 130 10.63 -2.06 -3.74
N ILE A 131 11.81 -2.48 -3.27
CA ILE A 131 12.22 -2.43 -1.88
C ILE A 131 13.40 -1.49 -1.78
N VAL A 132 13.29 -0.46 -0.94
CA VAL A 132 14.33 0.56 -0.74
C VAL A 132 14.57 0.78 0.75
N ASN A 133 15.83 0.76 1.16
CA ASN A 133 16.24 1.17 2.49
C ASN A 133 17.37 2.20 2.37
N GLY A 134 17.06 3.48 2.62
CA GLY A 134 18.03 4.57 2.51
C GLY A 134 19.19 4.47 3.49
N LYS A 135 18.98 3.87 4.67
CA LYS A 135 20.02 3.68 5.68
C LYS A 135 21.09 2.68 5.24
N THR A 136 20.70 1.60 4.59
CA THR A 136 21.61 0.51 4.17
C THR A 136 22.05 0.61 2.71
N GLY A 137 21.45 1.53 1.93
CA GLY A 137 21.65 1.63 0.50
C GLY A 137 21.04 0.47 -0.29
N TYR A 138 20.14 -0.32 0.34
CA TYR A 138 19.47 -1.42 -0.35
C TYR A 138 18.41 -0.87 -1.31
N LYS A 139 18.49 -1.29 -2.58
CA LYS A 139 17.46 -1.04 -3.59
C LYS A 139 17.36 -2.26 -4.49
N LYS A 140 16.17 -2.86 -4.58
CA LYS A 140 15.92 -4.01 -5.45
C LYS A 140 14.49 -3.98 -6.00
N PHE A 141 14.36 -4.32 -7.27
CA PHE A 141 13.10 -4.36 -8.00
C PHE A 141 12.78 -5.79 -8.42
N PHE A 142 11.50 -6.14 -8.37
CA PHE A 142 10.94 -7.44 -8.74
C PHE A 142 9.72 -7.20 -9.63
N GLU A 143 9.68 -7.85 -10.78
CA GLU A 143 8.55 -7.83 -11.72
C GLU A 143 7.92 -9.23 -11.80
N ASN A 144 7.59 -9.77 -10.63
CA ASN A 144 6.94 -11.08 -10.49
C ASN A 144 6.22 -11.17 -9.15
N GLU A 145 5.26 -12.08 -9.06
CA GLU A 145 4.65 -12.47 -7.79
C GLU A 145 5.71 -13.02 -6.83
N MET A 146 5.59 -12.66 -5.55
CA MET A 146 6.48 -13.13 -4.49
C MET A 146 5.69 -13.91 -3.44
N THR A 147 6.21 -15.08 -3.02
CA THR A 147 5.67 -15.74 -1.83
C THR A 147 6.02 -14.94 -0.56
N SER A 148 5.29 -15.21 0.52
CA SER A 148 5.56 -14.57 1.82
C SER A 148 7.01 -14.84 2.29
N GLU A 149 7.53 -16.05 2.07
CA GLU A 149 8.89 -16.42 2.44
C GLU A 149 9.94 -15.65 1.63
N GLN A 150 9.71 -15.53 0.30
CA GLN A 150 10.58 -14.75 -0.57
C GLN A 150 10.60 -13.28 -0.15
N PHE A 151 9.42 -12.70 0.10
CA PHE A 151 9.30 -11.32 0.55
C PHE A 151 9.98 -11.09 1.90
N GLU A 152 9.73 -11.95 2.89
CA GLU A 152 10.37 -11.83 4.20
C GLU A 152 11.90 -11.96 4.14
N LYS A 153 12.41 -12.83 3.28
CA LYS A 153 13.86 -12.95 3.02
C LYS A 153 14.45 -11.63 2.50
N GLU A 154 13.78 -10.98 1.56
CA GLU A 154 14.24 -9.69 1.02
C GLU A 154 14.15 -8.57 2.06
N VAL A 155 13.11 -8.55 2.90
CA VAL A 155 13.01 -7.62 4.05
C VAL A 155 14.19 -7.78 4.99
N LYS A 156 14.53 -9.02 5.37
CA LYS A 156 15.70 -9.30 6.23
C LYS A 156 17.01 -8.84 5.59
N LEU A 157 17.21 -9.12 4.30
CA LEU A 157 18.40 -8.68 3.58
C LEU A 157 18.52 -7.15 3.51
N ALA A 158 17.41 -6.46 3.30
CA ALA A 158 17.38 -5.00 3.24
C ALA A 158 17.64 -4.34 4.60
N LEU A 159 17.31 -5.02 5.71
CA LEU A 159 17.55 -4.55 7.07
C LEU A 159 18.97 -4.87 7.57
N ALA A 160 19.63 -5.92 7.04
CA ALA A 160 20.94 -6.39 7.50
C ALA A 160 22.12 -5.61 6.90
N LYS A 161 21.93 -4.85 5.82
CA LYS A 161 22.95 -3.99 5.23
C LYS A 161 23.04 -2.69 5.98
#